data_a9f42f071440c0067251cdfab984a83b
#
_entry.id   a9f42f071440c0067251cdfab984a83b
#
_cell.length_a   1.000
_cell.length_b   1.000
_cell.length_c   1.000
_cell.angle_alpha   90.00
_cell.angle_beta   90.00
_cell.angle_gamma   90.00
#
_symmetry.space_group_name_H-M   'P 1'
#
loop_
_entity.id
_entity.type
_entity.pdbx_description
1 polymer ?
#
loop_
_entity_poly.entity_id
_entity_poly.type
_entity_poly.pdbx_seq_one_letter_code
_entity_poly.pdbx_strand_id
1 'polypeptide(L)'
;MKNRQSAFTLLEIMLVVAIIGVLLAAAIYKMAPTLDVAKETRARADIQGIRTLLLSYNGSNGYYPTGDQGLSALVPRLMESVPLDPWGTPYVYRSPGRSNPSGYDLFSAGPDRLPDTADDISGR
;
A
#
# COMPACT_ATOMS: atom_id res chain seq x y z
N MET A 1 0.43 -41.38 50.28
CA MET A 1 1.14 -40.58 49.25
C MET A 1 0.57 -39.19 49.26
N LYS A 2 1.33 -38.19 49.72
CA LYS A 2 0.93 -36.77 49.63
C LYS A 2 1.21 -36.28 48.20
N ASN A 3 0.17 -36.02 47.43
CA ASN A 3 0.31 -35.27 46.16
C ASN A 3 0.73 -33.85 46.53
N ARG A 4 2.01 -33.52 46.32
CA ARG A 4 2.48 -32.15 46.28
C ARG A 4 1.98 -31.51 44.96
N GLN A 5 0.80 -30.90 45.01
CA GLN A 5 0.42 -29.95 43.99
C GLN A 5 1.30 -28.71 44.17
N SER A 6 2.32 -28.58 43.30
CA SER A 6 3.10 -27.37 43.21
C SER A 6 2.21 -26.30 42.56
N ALA A 7 1.65 -25.41 43.37
CA ALA A 7 0.95 -24.24 42.86
C ALA A 7 1.99 -23.23 42.35
N PHE A 8 1.73 -22.59 41.19
CA PHE A 8 2.55 -21.50 40.68
C PHE A 8 2.55 -20.32 41.63
N THR A 9 3.70 -19.69 41.80
CA THR A 9 3.81 -18.46 42.60
C THR A 9 3.38 -17.26 41.79
N LEU A 10 2.84 -16.22 42.45
CA LEU A 10 2.50 -14.96 41.79
C LEU A 10 3.70 -14.33 41.10
N LEU A 11 4.89 -14.42 41.71
CA LEU A 11 6.13 -13.93 41.14
C LEU A 11 6.49 -14.65 39.82
N GLU A 12 6.26 -15.94 39.76
CA GLU A 12 6.55 -16.75 38.56
C GLU A 12 5.69 -16.33 37.35
N ILE A 13 4.38 -16.08 37.61
CA ILE A 13 3.49 -15.58 36.56
C ILE A 13 3.85 -14.13 36.15
N MET A 14 4.19 -13.27 37.10
CA MET A 14 4.64 -11.91 36.81
C MET A 14 5.91 -11.90 35.94
N LEU A 15 6.87 -12.78 36.22
CA LEU A 15 8.10 -12.91 35.45
C LEU A 15 7.80 -13.36 34.02
N VAL A 16 6.94 -14.36 33.84
CA VAL A 16 6.54 -14.87 32.53
C VAL A 16 5.87 -13.79 31.70
N VAL A 17 4.92 -13.04 32.26
CA VAL A 17 4.23 -11.94 31.59
C VAL A 17 5.22 -10.82 31.21
N ALA A 18 6.18 -10.50 32.08
CA ALA A 18 7.21 -9.51 31.78
C ALA A 18 8.09 -9.93 30.57
N ILE A 19 8.52 -11.19 30.52
CA ILE A 19 9.31 -11.73 29.42
C ILE A 19 8.51 -11.70 28.11
N ILE A 20 7.25 -12.14 28.13
CA ILE A 20 6.37 -12.09 26.96
C ILE A 20 6.22 -10.65 26.46
N GLY A 21 6.01 -9.69 27.38
CA GLY A 21 5.90 -8.27 27.04
C GLY A 21 7.13 -7.73 26.31
N VAL A 22 8.33 -8.05 26.79
CA VAL A 22 9.59 -7.64 26.17
C VAL A 22 9.77 -8.29 24.76
N LEU A 23 9.45 -9.58 24.63
CA LEU A 23 9.55 -10.29 23.35
C LEU A 23 8.55 -9.73 22.32
N LEU A 24 7.32 -9.42 22.73
CA LEU A 24 6.32 -8.81 21.85
C LEU A 24 6.75 -7.41 21.40
N ALA A 25 7.28 -6.59 22.31
CA ALA A 25 7.79 -5.27 21.95
C ALA A 25 8.92 -5.34 20.93
N ALA A 26 9.86 -6.28 21.10
CA ALA A 26 10.95 -6.51 20.15
C ALA A 26 10.45 -7.00 18.79
N ALA A 27 9.44 -7.87 18.76
CA ALA A 27 8.83 -8.37 17.54
C ALA A 27 8.14 -7.24 16.75
N ILE A 28 7.35 -6.40 17.42
CA ILE A 28 6.67 -5.25 16.80
C ILE A 28 7.68 -4.28 16.22
N TYR A 29 8.75 -3.99 16.95
CA TYR A 29 9.80 -3.07 16.48
C TYR A 29 10.49 -3.57 15.19
N LYS A 30 10.73 -4.87 15.07
CA LYS A 30 11.31 -5.46 13.86
C LYS A 30 10.36 -5.52 12.66
N MET A 31 9.05 -5.57 12.90
CA MET A 31 8.07 -5.68 11.81
C MET A 31 7.72 -4.34 11.17
N ALA A 32 7.90 -3.22 11.86
CA ALA A 32 7.55 -1.89 11.34
C ALA A 32 8.15 -1.59 9.96
N PRO A 33 9.46 -1.70 9.72
CA PRO A 33 10.06 -1.42 8.41
C PRO A 33 9.60 -2.39 7.32
N THR A 34 9.23 -3.62 7.67
CA THR A 34 8.75 -4.62 6.71
C THR A 34 7.36 -4.26 6.17
N LEU A 35 6.52 -3.62 6.99
CA LEU A 35 5.19 -3.17 6.56
C LEU A 35 5.28 -2.04 5.53
N ASP A 36 6.25 -1.15 5.63
CA ASP A 36 6.44 -0.06 4.67
C ASP A 36 6.89 -0.61 3.31
N VAL A 37 7.83 -1.55 3.29
CA VAL A 37 8.25 -2.25 2.06
C VAL A 37 7.09 -3.02 1.42
N ALA A 38 6.24 -3.67 2.22
CA ALA A 38 5.07 -4.38 1.72
C ALA A 38 4.05 -3.42 1.08
N LYS A 39 3.82 -2.26 1.67
CA LYS A 39 2.95 -1.21 1.12
C LYS A 39 3.49 -0.66 -0.19
N GLU A 40 4.79 -0.35 -0.26
CA GLU A 40 5.41 0.09 -1.51
C GLU A 40 5.28 -0.96 -2.62
N THR A 41 5.55 -2.22 -2.31
CA THR A 41 5.42 -3.32 -3.27
C THR A 41 4.00 -3.44 -3.79
N ARG A 42 3.00 -3.33 -2.92
CA ARG A 42 1.59 -3.33 -3.30
C ARG A 42 1.26 -2.14 -4.19
N ALA A 43 1.69 -0.93 -3.83
CA ALA A 43 1.45 0.26 -4.63
C ALA A 43 2.03 0.13 -6.05
N ARG A 44 3.23 -0.40 -6.18
CA ARG A 44 3.85 -0.67 -7.48
C ARG A 44 3.06 -1.69 -8.29
N ALA A 45 2.58 -2.76 -7.68
CA ALA A 45 1.75 -3.77 -8.34
C ALA A 45 0.42 -3.19 -8.82
N ASP A 46 -0.26 -2.40 -7.99
CA ASP A 46 -1.51 -1.73 -8.35
C ASP A 46 -1.30 -0.76 -9.53
N ILE A 47 -0.21 0.02 -9.51
CA ILE A 47 0.15 0.93 -10.62
C ILE A 47 0.37 0.16 -11.93
N GLN A 48 1.05 -0.98 -11.89
CA GLN A 48 1.23 -1.81 -13.09
C GLN A 48 -0.10 -2.37 -13.59
N GLY A 49 -0.99 -2.78 -12.70
CA GLY A 49 -2.35 -3.21 -13.05
C GLY A 49 -3.14 -2.10 -13.73
N ILE A 50 -3.15 -0.90 -13.15
CA ILE A 50 -3.84 0.27 -13.73
C ILE A 50 -3.24 0.65 -15.09
N ARG A 51 -1.92 0.59 -15.25
CA ARG A 51 -1.26 0.81 -16.54
C ARG A 51 -1.75 -0.14 -17.62
N THR A 52 -1.90 -1.41 -17.28
CA THR A 52 -2.42 -2.41 -18.23
C THR A 52 -3.84 -2.06 -18.68
N LEU A 53 -4.68 -1.61 -17.74
CA LEU A 53 -6.04 -1.16 -18.05
C LEU A 53 -6.06 0.12 -18.90
N LEU A 54 -5.18 1.07 -18.63
CA LEU A 54 -5.01 2.28 -19.44
C LEU A 54 -4.56 1.94 -20.87
N LEU A 55 -3.68 0.96 -21.01
CA LEU A 55 -3.25 0.48 -22.34
C LEU A 55 -4.41 -0.17 -23.10
N SER A 56 -5.23 -0.97 -22.41
CA SER A 56 -6.44 -1.56 -22.98
C SER A 56 -7.46 -0.48 -23.38
N TYR A 57 -7.63 0.55 -22.56
CA TYR A 57 -8.48 1.69 -22.89
C TYR A 57 -7.99 2.41 -24.15
N ASN A 58 -6.70 2.69 -24.23
CA ASN A 58 -6.09 3.32 -25.41
C ASN A 58 -6.26 2.45 -26.65
N GLY A 59 -6.06 1.14 -26.55
CA GLY A 59 -6.27 0.21 -27.66
C GLY A 59 -7.70 0.20 -28.20
N SER A 60 -8.69 0.44 -27.33
CA SER A 60 -10.12 0.47 -27.71
C SER A 60 -10.60 1.83 -28.21
N ASN A 61 -10.02 2.92 -27.72
CA ASN A 61 -10.49 4.30 -27.99
C ASN A 61 -9.53 5.11 -28.85
N GLY A 62 -8.27 4.67 -29.00
CA GLY A 62 -7.21 5.38 -29.74
C GLY A 62 -6.51 6.48 -28.94
N TYR A 63 -6.90 6.72 -27.69
CA TYR A 63 -6.31 7.73 -26.80
C TYR A 63 -6.40 7.31 -25.34
N TYR A 64 -5.58 7.90 -24.49
CA TYR A 64 -5.67 7.75 -23.03
C TYR A 64 -6.75 8.66 -22.45
N PRO A 65 -7.34 8.32 -21.29
CA PRO A 65 -8.28 9.22 -20.63
C PRO A 65 -7.68 10.61 -20.44
N THR A 66 -8.53 11.64 -20.55
CA THR A 66 -8.08 13.01 -20.28
C THR A 66 -7.87 13.23 -18.79
N GLY A 67 -7.12 14.26 -18.39
CA GLY A 67 -6.92 14.60 -16.98
C GLY A 67 -8.21 14.82 -16.21
N ASP A 68 -9.22 15.39 -16.85
CA ASP A 68 -10.55 15.64 -16.25
C ASP A 68 -11.35 14.34 -16.05
N GLN A 69 -11.21 13.38 -16.94
CA GLN A 69 -11.84 12.06 -16.81
C GLN A 69 -11.12 11.20 -15.75
N GLY A 70 -9.80 11.32 -15.68
CA GLY A 70 -8.99 10.57 -14.75
C GLY A 70 -9.16 9.06 -14.89
N LEU A 71 -8.85 8.33 -13.82
CA LEU A 71 -9.02 6.89 -13.75
C LEU A 71 -10.49 6.44 -13.73
N SER A 72 -11.42 7.36 -13.46
CA SER A 72 -12.86 7.09 -13.51
C SER A 72 -13.35 6.66 -14.90
N ALA A 73 -12.62 7.02 -15.95
CA ALA A 73 -12.92 6.58 -17.31
C ALA A 73 -12.79 5.07 -17.51
N LEU A 74 -12.06 4.38 -16.62
CA LEU A 74 -11.91 2.92 -16.64
C LEU A 74 -13.08 2.20 -15.97
N VAL A 75 -13.90 2.91 -15.19
CA VAL A 75 -15.04 2.36 -14.45
C VAL A 75 -16.31 2.51 -15.28
N PRO A 76 -17.24 1.54 -15.29
CA PRO A 76 -17.15 0.19 -14.74
C PRO A 76 -16.58 -0.85 -15.73
N ARG A 77 -16.22 -0.41 -16.93
CA ARG A 77 -15.94 -1.29 -18.07
C ARG A 77 -14.68 -2.12 -17.92
N LEU A 78 -13.62 -1.56 -17.36
CA LEU A 78 -12.31 -2.18 -17.22
C LEU A 78 -11.95 -2.50 -15.77
N MET A 79 -12.59 -1.81 -14.81
CA MET A 79 -12.48 -2.09 -13.37
C MET A 79 -13.80 -1.74 -12.68
N GLU A 80 -14.07 -2.34 -11.53
CA GLU A 80 -15.29 -2.06 -10.74
C GLU A 80 -15.24 -0.69 -10.08
N SER A 81 -14.09 -0.32 -9.56
CA SER A 81 -13.85 0.97 -8.88
C SER A 81 -12.37 1.32 -8.94
N VAL A 82 -12.07 2.60 -8.83
CA VAL A 82 -10.69 3.07 -8.72
C VAL A 82 -10.17 2.69 -7.33
N PRO A 83 -9.08 1.90 -7.23
CA PRO A 83 -8.54 1.49 -5.95
C PRO A 83 -7.86 2.67 -5.24
N LEU A 84 -7.81 2.59 -3.91
CA LEU A 84 -6.96 3.44 -3.08
C LEU A 84 -5.59 2.81 -2.93
N ASP A 85 -4.58 3.65 -2.76
CA ASP A 85 -3.24 3.19 -2.43
C ASP A 85 -3.16 2.61 -0.99
N PRO A 86 -2.07 1.95 -0.60
CA PRO A 86 -1.94 1.35 0.73
C PRO A 86 -1.99 2.34 1.91
N TRP A 87 -1.88 3.62 1.65
CA TRP A 87 -2.00 4.70 2.65
C TRP A 87 -3.39 5.35 2.66
N GLY A 88 -4.31 4.86 1.82
CA GLY A 88 -5.70 5.31 1.79
C GLY A 88 -5.96 6.55 0.94
N THR A 89 -5.03 6.94 0.08
CA THR A 89 -5.17 8.04 -0.88
C THR A 89 -5.43 7.53 -2.29
N PRO A 90 -6.15 8.29 -3.14
CA PRO A 90 -6.31 7.92 -4.55
C PRO A 90 -4.97 7.96 -5.29
N TYR A 91 -4.79 7.06 -6.26
CA TYR A 91 -3.68 7.16 -7.20
C TYR A 91 -3.79 8.45 -8.03
N VAL A 92 -2.66 9.12 -8.22
CA VAL A 92 -2.60 10.36 -8.99
C VAL A 92 -2.44 10.01 -10.47
N TYR A 93 -3.34 10.53 -11.29
CA TYR A 93 -3.32 10.41 -12.74
C TYR A 93 -3.33 11.80 -13.38
N ARG A 94 -2.44 12.02 -14.34
CA ARG A 94 -2.34 13.28 -15.08
C ARG A 94 -2.15 12.98 -16.56
N SER A 95 -2.98 13.55 -17.40
CA SER A 95 -2.87 13.47 -18.86
C SER A 95 -3.15 14.86 -19.47
N PRO A 96 -2.20 15.44 -20.20
CA PRO A 96 -0.83 14.99 -20.47
C PRO A 96 0.04 14.93 -19.20
N GLY A 97 1.01 14.03 -19.18
CA GLY A 97 1.92 13.90 -18.05
C GLY A 97 2.94 15.03 -17.99
N ARG A 98 3.41 15.36 -16.78
CA ARG A 98 4.55 16.28 -16.60
C ARG A 98 5.87 15.61 -16.97
N SER A 99 6.05 14.36 -16.53
CA SER A 99 7.24 13.55 -16.84
C SER A 99 7.16 12.91 -18.22
N ASN A 100 5.96 12.74 -18.77
CA ASN A 100 5.71 12.17 -20.09
C ASN A 100 4.63 12.98 -20.83
N PRO A 101 5.00 14.09 -21.49
CA PRO A 101 4.05 14.96 -22.18
C PRO A 101 3.25 14.28 -23.29
N SER A 102 3.80 13.21 -23.90
CA SER A 102 3.13 12.44 -24.95
C SER A 102 2.21 11.33 -24.42
N GLY A 103 2.09 11.22 -23.11
CA GLY A 103 1.32 10.17 -22.44
C GLY A 103 0.67 10.68 -21.16
N TYR A 104 0.90 9.95 -20.08
CA TYR A 104 0.35 10.26 -18.78
C TYR A 104 1.37 9.99 -17.67
N ASP A 105 1.16 10.62 -16.52
CA ASP A 105 1.80 10.27 -15.26
C ASP A 105 0.82 9.49 -14.38
N LEU A 106 1.29 8.42 -13.74
CA LEU A 106 0.54 7.60 -12.80
C LEU A 106 1.45 7.21 -11.64
N PHE A 107 1.08 7.59 -10.43
CA PHE A 107 1.86 7.32 -9.23
C PHE A 107 0.99 7.34 -7.97
N SER A 108 1.52 6.83 -6.86
CA SER A 108 0.97 6.99 -5.52
C SER A 108 1.70 8.13 -4.81
N ALA A 109 0.98 8.94 -4.06
CA ALA A 109 1.54 10.01 -3.24
C ALA A 109 2.35 9.50 -2.03
N GLY A 110 2.44 8.18 -1.84
CA GLY A 110 3.27 7.57 -0.82
C GLY A 110 2.81 7.81 0.62
N PRO A 111 3.72 7.58 1.59
CA PRO A 111 3.41 7.67 3.02
C PRO A 111 2.96 9.06 3.49
N ASP A 112 3.50 10.13 2.92
CA ASP A 112 3.14 11.50 3.29
C ASP A 112 1.79 11.97 2.72
N ARG A 113 1.22 11.20 1.76
CA ARG A 113 -0.05 11.49 1.08
C ARG A 113 -0.08 12.80 0.29
N LEU A 114 1.07 13.36 -0.01
CA LEU A 114 1.23 14.60 -0.77
C LEU A 114 1.86 14.27 -2.13
N PRO A 115 1.23 14.64 -3.25
CA PRO A 115 1.81 14.43 -4.57
C PRO A 115 2.98 15.39 -4.82
N ASP A 116 3.88 14.97 -5.71
CA ASP A 116 5.08 15.71 -6.13
C ASP A 116 6.15 15.84 -5.01
N THR A 117 6.27 14.80 -4.18
CA THR A 117 7.28 14.69 -3.13
C THR A 117 8.27 13.55 -3.43
N ALA A 118 9.34 13.47 -2.62
CA ALA A 118 10.42 12.51 -2.84
C ALA A 118 10.01 11.05 -2.56
N ASP A 119 8.93 10.83 -1.81
CA ASP A 119 8.40 9.52 -1.45
C ASP A 119 7.26 9.05 -2.37
N ASP A 120 7.00 9.77 -3.46
CA ASP A 120 6.07 9.34 -4.50
C ASP A 120 6.52 8.01 -5.11
N ILE A 121 5.58 7.07 -5.24
CA ILE A 121 5.83 5.74 -5.77
C ILE A 121 5.31 5.66 -7.20
N SER A 122 6.22 5.57 -8.14
CA SER A 122 5.93 5.32 -9.54
C SER A 122 6.20 3.87 -9.92
N GLY A 123 5.54 3.38 -10.97
CA GLY A 123 5.71 2.01 -11.47
C GLY A 123 6.92 1.82 -12.40
N ARG A 124 7.98 2.58 -12.22
CA ARG A 124 9.25 2.40 -12.95
C ARG A 124 10.17 1.47 -12.20
#